data_16a1261826c5ab6cdc4c9659e2c1eaaf
#
_entry.id   16a1261826c5ab6cdc4c9659e2c1eaaf
#
_cell.length_a   1.000
_cell.length_b   1.000
_cell.length_c   1.000
_cell.angle_alpha   90.00
_cell.angle_beta   90.00
_cell.angle_gamma   90.00
#
_symmetry.space_group_name_H-M   'P 1'
#
loop_
_entity.id
_entity.type
_entity.pdbx_description
1 polymer ?
#
loop_
_entity_poly.entity_id
_entity_poly.type
_entity_poly.pdbx_seq_one_letter_code
_entity_poly.pdbx_strand_id
1 'polypeptide(L)'
;GLGDVYKRQEAEHLNELGDLCRKHIIAEFMGKHSNIILCDDNSTILDSIKHISAQTSSVREVLPGRPYFIPNTSDKINPLEADRKHFDETVFTKPVPVVKALLSSYTGISTCIAEELAYRAGVDGGHPANCLDKPMKDALYNVFDALMSDVRNGIYHPDMVTDNGVPAEFAAVKLSMYDNHTDYDSISRLIIDYYRQKEIATRIHQKSVDIRRIVTTHLERAYKKLDIQEKQIKDTEKKDKYRIYGELLTTYAYSIPAGSKEYEALNY
;
A
#
# COMPACT_ATOMS: atom_id res chain seq x y z
N GLY A 1 3.31 3.40 -14.26
CA GLY A 1 4.49 2.80 -13.65
C GLY A 1 5.72 3.24 -14.39
N LEU A 2 6.62 3.87 -13.69
CA LEU A 2 7.95 4.10 -14.22
C LEU A 2 8.54 2.72 -14.50
N GLY A 3 9.03 2.53 -15.72
CA GLY A 3 9.91 1.41 -16.02
C GLY A 3 11.09 1.41 -15.07
N ASP A 4 11.88 0.36 -15.13
CA ASP A 4 13.07 0.20 -14.29
C ASP A 4 13.94 1.44 -14.38
N VAL A 5 14.11 2.12 -13.23
CA VAL A 5 14.97 3.30 -13.16
C VAL A 5 16.34 2.85 -12.72
N TYR A 6 17.36 3.15 -13.52
CA TYR A 6 18.74 2.89 -13.16
C TYR A 6 19.61 4.13 -13.38
N LYS A 7 20.66 4.25 -12.58
CA LYS A 7 21.72 5.25 -12.76
C LYS A 7 23.03 4.51 -12.96
N ARG A 8 23.69 4.75 -14.09
CA ARG A 8 25.03 4.26 -14.39
C ARG A 8 26.04 5.38 -14.18
N GLN A 9 27.08 5.10 -13.44
CA GLN A 9 28.23 5.98 -13.24
C GLN A 9 29.51 5.28 -13.66
N GLU A 10 30.29 5.94 -14.41
CA GLU A 10 31.60 5.50 -14.85
C GLU A 10 32.68 5.97 -13.88
N ALA A 11 33.63 5.09 -13.54
CA ALA A 11 34.76 5.38 -12.68
C ALA A 11 36.03 4.88 -13.36
N GLU A 12 36.98 5.76 -13.52
CA GLU A 12 38.29 5.42 -14.03
C GLU A 12 39.27 5.20 -12.89
N HIS A 13 40.11 4.17 -12.98
CA HIS A 13 41.15 3.87 -12.00
C HIS A 13 42.32 3.20 -12.68
N LEU A 14 43.51 3.25 -12.08
CA LEU A 14 44.67 2.49 -12.51
C LEU A 14 44.64 1.09 -11.88
N ASN A 15 44.87 0.04 -12.69
CA ASN A 15 45.07 -1.30 -12.20
C ASN A 15 46.45 -1.47 -11.53
N GLU A 16 46.75 -2.66 -11.01
CA GLU A 16 48.02 -2.97 -10.36
C GLU A 16 49.25 -2.84 -11.29
N LEU A 17 49.00 -2.91 -12.59
CA LEU A 17 50.05 -2.73 -13.65
C LEU A 17 50.20 -1.28 -14.11
N GLY A 18 49.35 -0.36 -13.63
CA GLY A 18 49.35 1.05 -14.02
C GLY A 18 48.51 1.34 -15.27
N ASP A 19 47.77 0.39 -15.81
CA ASP A 19 46.88 0.62 -16.94
C ASP A 19 45.59 1.28 -16.50
N LEU A 20 45.05 2.18 -17.32
CA LEU A 20 43.78 2.83 -17.09
C LEU A 20 42.64 1.83 -17.32
N CYS A 21 41.88 1.54 -16.27
CA CYS A 21 40.71 0.68 -16.31
C CYS A 21 39.45 1.47 -16.01
N ARG A 22 38.33 1.09 -16.63
CA ARG A 22 37.01 1.65 -16.37
C ARG A 22 36.16 0.63 -15.67
N LYS A 23 35.38 1.11 -14.72
CA LYS A 23 34.34 0.35 -14.02
C LYS A 23 33.04 1.12 -14.02
N HIS A 24 31.94 0.39 -14.01
CA HIS A 24 30.60 0.97 -13.98
C HIS A 24 29.91 0.60 -12.69
N ILE A 25 29.46 1.60 -11.94
CA ILE A 25 28.56 1.43 -10.80
C ILE A 25 27.15 1.67 -11.29
N ILE A 26 26.30 0.66 -11.21
CA ILE A 26 24.93 0.69 -11.67
C ILE A 26 24.01 0.58 -10.47
N ALA A 27 23.25 1.63 -10.19
CA ALA A 27 22.21 1.63 -9.17
C ALA A 27 20.84 1.43 -9.82
N GLU A 28 20.17 0.36 -9.49
CA GLU A 28 18.84 0.02 -9.94
C GLU A 28 17.82 0.33 -8.86
N PHE A 29 16.77 1.06 -9.21
CA PHE A 29 15.72 1.52 -8.29
C PHE A 29 14.40 0.85 -8.67
N MET A 30 14.20 -0.37 -8.18
CA MET A 30 13.03 -1.22 -8.46
C MET A 30 12.31 -1.67 -7.18
N GLY A 31 12.16 -0.79 -6.21
CA GLY A 31 11.55 -1.11 -4.92
C GLY A 31 12.28 -2.26 -4.20
N LYS A 32 11.58 -3.36 -3.91
CA LYS A 32 12.19 -4.52 -3.25
C LYS A 32 13.31 -5.20 -4.06
N HIS A 33 13.34 -4.98 -5.36
CA HIS A 33 14.34 -5.51 -6.28
C HIS A 33 15.49 -4.56 -6.55
N SER A 34 15.54 -3.40 -5.90
CA SER A 34 16.66 -2.46 -6.00
C SER A 34 18.00 -3.12 -5.68
N ASN A 35 19.03 -2.78 -6.43
CA ASN A 35 20.38 -3.32 -6.29
C ASN A 35 21.44 -2.28 -6.65
N ILE A 36 22.66 -2.47 -6.20
CA ILE A 36 23.84 -1.75 -6.72
C ILE A 36 24.80 -2.79 -7.26
N ILE A 37 25.21 -2.61 -8.50
CA ILE A 37 25.98 -3.59 -9.27
C ILE A 37 27.24 -2.90 -9.75
N LEU A 38 28.39 -3.55 -9.57
CA LEU A 38 29.68 -3.13 -10.10
C LEU A 38 30.01 -3.99 -11.31
N CYS A 39 30.28 -3.36 -12.45
CA CYS A 39 30.67 -4.03 -13.68
C CYS A 39 32.04 -3.55 -14.16
N ASP A 40 32.70 -4.37 -14.96
CA ASP A 40 33.87 -3.98 -15.76
C ASP A 40 33.44 -3.21 -17.03
N ASP A 41 34.39 -2.86 -17.84
CA ASP A 41 34.20 -2.13 -19.11
C ASP A 41 33.40 -2.96 -20.15
N ASN A 42 33.44 -4.28 -20.06
CA ASN A 42 32.70 -5.21 -20.92
C ASN A 42 31.26 -5.51 -20.37
N SER A 43 30.83 -4.78 -19.37
CA SER A 43 29.56 -5.02 -18.68
C SER A 43 29.47 -6.39 -18.00
N THR A 44 30.62 -6.98 -17.62
CA THR A 44 30.64 -8.18 -16.78
C THR A 44 30.50 -7.76 -15.32
N ILE A 45 29.61 -8.40 -14.59
CA ILE A 45 29.37 -8.14 -13.18
C ILE A 45 30.60 -8.56 -12.37
N LEU A 46 31.21 -7.62 -11.69
CA LEU A 46 32.32 -7.88 -10.75
C LEU A 46 31.77 -8.23 -9.37
N ASP A 47 30.75 -7.47 -8.92
CA ASP A 47 30.08 -7.71 -7.66
C ASP A 47 28.72 -6.97 -7.59
N SER A 48 27.90 -7.29 -6.59
CA SER A 48 26.62 -6.63 -6.33
C SER A 48 26.22 -6.74 -4.87
N ILE A 49 25.40 -5.78 -4.37
CA ILE A 49 24.89 -5.84 -3.00
C ILE A 49 23.96 -7.04 -2.80
N LYS A 50 23.13 -7.35 -3.80
CA LYS A 50 22.25 -8.52 -3.79
C LYS A 50 22.68 -9.48 -4.89
N HIS A 51 23.16 -10.65 -4.51
CA HIS A 51 23.41 -11.76 -5.43
C HIS A 51 22.10 -12.46 -5.76
N ILE A 52 21.74 -12.51 -7.04
CA ILE A 52 20.50 -13.11 -7.52
C ILE A 52 20.86 -14.28 -8.45
N SER A 53 20.55 -15.49 -8.00
CA SER A 53 20.77 -16.69 -8.79
C SER A 53 19.56 -17.05 -9.66
N ALA A 54 19.75 -17.96 -10.63
CA ALA A 54 18.67 -18.52 -11.46
C ALA A 54 17.53 -19.16 -10.65
N GLN A 55 17.82 -19.63 -9.43
CA GLN A 55 16.81 -20.18 -8.52
C GLN A 55 15.93 -19.08 -7.89
N THR A 56 16.47 -17.86 -7.77
CA THR A 56 15.77 -16.73 -7.15
C THR A 56 15.00 -15.90 -8.18
N SER A 57 15.50 -15.84 -9.42
CA SER A 57 14.89 -15.06 -10.50
C SER A 57 14.94 -15.82 -11.81
N SER A 58 13.78 -15.95 -12.47
CA SER A 58 13.67 -16.49 -13.82
C SER A 58 14.03 -15.47 -14.91
N VAL A 59 14.19 -14.19 -14.55
CA VAL A 59 14.40 -13.09 -15.53
C VAL A 59 15.87 -12.90 -15.83
N ARG A 60 16.73 -12.84 -14.80
CA ARG A 60 18.19 -12.73 -14.96
C ARG A 60 18.92 -13.15 -13.68
N GLU A 61 20.16 -13.53 -13.85
CA GLU A 61 21.11 -13.69 -12.75
C GLU A 61 21.88 -12.38 -12.52
N VAL A 62 22.17 -12.07 -11.26
CA VAL A 62 23.08 -10.98 -10.87
C VAL A 62 24.15 -11.59 -9.96
N LEU A 63 25.17 -12.14 -10.57
CA LEU A 63 26.28 -12.82 -9.91
C LEU A 63 27.61 -12.41 -10.53
N PRO A 64 28.72 -12.40 -9.79
CA PRO A 64 30.04 -12.18 -10.35
C PRO A 64 30.34 -13.07 -11.56
N GLY A 65 30.94 -12.49 -12.58
CA GLY A 65 31.27 -13.17 -13.86
C GLY A 65 30.11 -13.30 -14.84
N ARG A 66 28.90 -12.87 -14.49
CA ARG A 66 27.77 -12.85 -15.42
C ARG A 66 27.68 -11.52 -16.18
N PRO A 67 27.18 -11.54 -17.42
CA PRO A 67 26.96 -10.31 -18.16
C PRO A 67 25.80 -9.50 -17.52
N TYR A 68 26.03 -8.21 -17.36
CA TYR A 68 24.98 -7.29 -16.98
C TYR A 68 24.11 -6.92 -18.18
N PHE A 69 22.82 -7.02 -18.04
CA PHE A 69 21.85 -6.50 -19.00
C PHE A 69 20.60 -6.01 -18.26
N ILE A 70 19.92 -5.05 -18.89
CA ILE A 70 18.61 -4.60 -18.42
C ILE A 70 17.58 -5.55 -19.01
N PRO A 71 16.86 -6.31 -18.19
CA PRO A 71 15.86 -7.24 -18.72
C PRO A 71 14.72 -6.46 -19.36
N ASN A 72 14.33 -6.87 -20.55
CA ASN A 72 13.08 -6.40 -21.13
C ASN A 72 11.94 -7.16 -20.45
N THR A 73 11.40 -6.56 -19.38
CA THR A 73 10.40 -7.24 -18.50
C THR A 73 8.96 -7.06 -18.97
N SER A 74 8.72 -6.32 -20.02
CA SER A 74 7.37 -6.11 -20.52
C SER A 74 7.31 -5.91 -22.03
N ASP A 75 6.40 -6.61 -22.68
CA ASP A 75 6.01 -6.37 -24.08
C ASP A 75 5.17 -5.09 -24.26
N LYS A 76 5.21 -4.21 -23.26
CA LYS A 76 4.47 -2.95 -23.28
C LYS A 76 5.11 -1.95 -24.22
N ILE A 77 4.29 -1.23 -24.92
CA ILE A 77 4.70 -0.24 -25.92
C ILE A 77 4.68 1.16 -25.30
N ASN A 78 5.49 2.06 -25.86
CA ASN A 78 5.46 3.46 -25.51
C ASN A 78 4.10 4.07 -25.93
N PRO A 79 3.29 4.60 -25.02
CA PRO A 79 1.98 5.15 -25.38
C PRO A 79 2.06 6.35 -26.31
N LEU A 80 3.20 7.05 -26.36
CA LEU A 80 3.41 8.20 -27.23
C LEU A 80 3.54 7.80 -28.72
N GLU A 81 3.81 6.53 -29.01
CA GLU A 81 3.96 5.98 -30.36
C GLU A 81 2.69 5.23 -30.82
N ALA A 82 1.70 5.09 -29.94
CA ALA A 82 0.48 4.35 -30.24
C ALA A 82 -0.45 5.15 -31.13
N ASP A 83 -0.81 4.57 -32.28
CA ASP A 83 -1.86 5.05 -33.15
C ASP A 83 -3.20 4.35 -32.83
N ARG A 84 -4.27 4.76 -33.51
CA ARG A 84 -5.61 4.19 -33.34
C ARG A 84 -5.62 2.70 -33.63
N LYS A 85 -4.99 2.27 -34.71
CA LYS A 85 -4.98 0.87 -35.10
C LYS A 85 -4.32 0.01 -34.03
N HIS A 86 -3.16 0.43 -33.58
CA HIS A 86 -2.44 -0.25 -32.50
C HIS A 86 -3.25 -0.31 -31.21
N PHE A 87 -3.94 0.80 -30.86
CA PHE A 87 -4.79 0.85 -29.67
C PHE A 87 -5.94 -0.15 -29.76
N ASP A 88 -6.62 -0.21 -30.92
CA ASP A 88 -7.71 -1.15 -31.16
C ASP A 88 -7.25 -2.62 -31.06
N GLU A 89 -6.08 -2.93 -31.61
CA GLU A 89 -5.52 -4.29 -31.64
C GLU A 89 -4.98 -4.74 -30.26
N THR A 90 -4.54 -3.81 -29.41
CA THR A 90 -3.88 -4.15 -28.14
C THR A 90 -4.78 -3.98 -26.93
N VAL A 91 -5.67 -2.98 -26.90
CA VAL A 91 -6.53 -2.72 -25.75
C VAL A 91 -7.87 -3.43 -25.90
N PHE A 92 -8.56 -3.26 -27.04
CA PHE A 92 -9.92 -3.74 -27.21
C PHE A 92 -10.04 -5.21 -27.61
N THR A 93 -8.94 -5.91 -27.78
CA THR A 93 -8.96 -7.36 -27.98
C THR A 93 -8.88 -8.15 -26.67
N LYS A 94 -8.51 -7.48 -25.57
CA LYS A 94 -8.27 -8.15 -24.28
C LYS A 94 -9.58 -8.38 -23.51
N PRO A 95 -9.85 -9.62 -23.07
CA PRO A 95 -11.01 -9.95 -22.25
C PRO A 95 -10.74 -9.66 -20.76
N VAL A 96 -10.26 -8.44 -20.46
CA VAL A 96 -9.94 -7.97 -19.10
C VAL A 96 -10.50 -6.57 -18.90
N PRO A 97 -10.66 -6.10 -17.65
CA PRO A 97 -11.08 -4.73 -17.36
C PRO A 97 -10.30 -3.67 -18.14
N VAL A 98 -10.96 -2.61 -18.58
CA VAL A 98 -10.36 -1.50 -19.35
C VAL A 98 -9.09 -0.98 -18.70
N VAL A 99 -9.13 -0.72 -17.39
CA VAL A 99 -7.96 -0.26 -16.62
C VAL A 99 -6.80 -1.25 -16.76
N LYS A 100 -7.07 -2.54 -16.62
CA LYS A 100 -6.05 -3.59 -16.74
C LYS A 100 -5.55 -3.76 -18.18
N ALA A 101 -6.43 -3.57 -19.18
CA ALA A 101 -6.04 -3.60 -20.59
C ALA A 101 -5.04 -2.47 -20.90
N LEU A 102 -5.30 -1.23 -20.45
CA LEU A 102 -4.40 -0.08 -20.60
C LEU A 102 -3.05 -0.33 -19.90
N LEU A 103 -3.09 -0.76 -18.64
CA LEU A 103 -1.90 -1.06 -17.85
C LEU A 103 -1.00 -2.13 -18.47
N SER A 104 -1.59 -3.14 -19.09
CA SER A 104 -0.85 -4.25 -19.71
C SER A 104 -0.38 -3.96 -21.14
N SER A 105 -0.89 -2.90 -21.78
CA SER A 105 -0.53 -2.54 -23.15
C SER A 105 0.58 -1.50 -23.20
N TYR A 106 0.61 -0.56 -22.27
CA TYR A 106 1.48 0.61 -22.36
C TYR A 106 2.40 0.76 -21.16
N THR A 107 3.63 1.24 -21.43
CA THR A 107 4.56 1.69 -20.39
C THR A 107 4.16 3.07 -19.88
N GLY A 108 4.53 3.40 -18.64
CA GLY A 108 4.32 4.74 -18.08
C GLY A 108 2.88 5.06 -17.64
N ILE A 109 1.91 4.23 -17.98
CA ILE A 109 0.53 4.37 -17.50
C ILE A 109 0.39 3.70 -16.13
N SER A 110 0.06 4.49 -15.09
CA SER A 110 -0.26 3.99 -13.75
C SER A 110 -1.73 3.61 -13.63
N THR A 111 -2.09 2.90 -12.55
CA THR A 111 -3.49 2.58 -12.27
C THR A 111 -4.35 3.83 -12.20
N CYS A 112 -3.89 4.84 -11.48
CA CYS A 112 -4.58 6.12 -11.35
C CYS A 112 -4.83 6.81 -12.71
N ILE A 113 -3.84 6.80 -13.61
CA ILE A 113 -4.00 7.38 -14.96
C ILE A 113 -4.95 6.54 -15.82
N ALA A 114 -4.91 5.22 -15.71
CA ALA A 114 -5.84 4.36 -16.45
C ALA A 114 -7.29 4.52 -15.97
N GLU A 115 -7.51 4.71 -14.68
CA GLU A 115 -8.82 5.03 -14.09
C GLU A 115 -9.31 6.41 -14.53
N GLU A 116 -8.43 7.41 -14.53
CA GLU A 116 -8.75 8.76 -15.00
C GLU A 116 -9.14 8.77 -16.50
N LEU A 117 -8.43 8.00 -17.33
CA LEU A 117 -8.78 7.84 -18.75
C LEU A 117 -10.18 7.23 -18.92
N ALA A 118 -10.49 6.18 -18.18
CA ALA A 118 -11.81 5.55 -18.20
C ALA A 118 -12.90 6.53 -17.72
N TYR A 119 -12.63 7.25 -16.61
CA TYR A 119 -13.54 8.25 -16.06
C TYR A 119 -13.84 9.37 -17.06
N ARG A 120 -12.81 9.98 -17.67
CA ARG A 120 -12.98 11.03 -18.69
C ARG A 120 -13.73 10.55 -19.94
N ALA A 121 -13.54 9.28 -20.29
CA ALA A 121 -14.25 8.67 -21.41
C ALA A 121 -15.71 8.29 -21.09
N GLY A 122 -16.14 8.39 -19.82
CA GLY A 122 -17.45 7.95 -19.38
C GLY A 122 -17.62 6.42 -19.46
N VAL A 123 -16.51 5.66 -19.36
CA VAL A 123 -16.47 4.21 -19.44
C VAL A 123 -16.20 3.62 -18.06
N ASP A 124 -16.93 2.57 -17.68
CA ASP A 124 -16.60 1.82 -16.48
C ASP A 124 -15.26 1.11 -16.64
N GLY A 125 -14.27 1.51 -15.83
CA GLY A 125 -12.93 0.93 -15.83
C GLY A 125 -12.88 -0.56 -15.51
N GLY A 126 -13.91 -1.09 -14.82
CA GLY A 126 -14.09 -2.51 -14.52
C GLY A 126 -14.70 -3.33 -15.67
N HIS A 127 -15.29 -2.67 -16.67
CA HIS A 127 -15.90 -3.36 -17.80
C HIS A 127 -14.85 -4.04 -18.70
N PRO A 128 -15.10 -5.26 -19.23
CA PRO A 128 -14.19 -5.92 -20.16
C PRO A 128 -13.95 -5.07 -21.42
N ALA A 129 -12.69 -4.81 -21.75
CA ALA A 129 -12.31 -3.93 -22.85
C ALA A 129 -12.79 -4.43 -24.23
N ASN A 130 -12.83 -5.74 -24.42
CA ASN A 130 -13.33 -6.35 -25.67
C ASN A 130 -14.85 -6.27 -25.85
N CYS A 131 -15.60 -5.99 -24.77
CA CYS A 131 -17.07 -5.89 -24.79
C CYS A 131 -17.57 -4.44 -24.95
N LEU A 132 -16.69 -3.46 -25.04
CA LEU A 132 -17.08 -2.06 -25.28
C LEU A 132 -17.74 -1.92 -26.66
N ASP A 133 -18.79 -1.12 -26.72
CA ASP A 133 -19.41 -0.69 -27.98
C ASP A 133 -18.53 0.32 -28.73
N LYS A 134 -18.89 0.61 -29.97
CA LYS A 134 -18.10 1.53 -30.82
C LYS A 134 -18.01 2.96 -30.24
N PRO A 135 -19.09 3.59 -29.75
CA PRO A 135 -19.02 4.92 -29.12
C PRO A 135 -18.07 4.95 -27.92
N MET A 136 -18.11 3.94 -27.03
CA MET A 136 -17.22 3.85 -25.87
C MET A 136 -15.76 3.68 -26.27
N LYS A 137 -15.49 2.84 -27.30
CA LYS A 137 -14.14 2.67 -27.85
C LYS A 137 -13.59 3.98 -28.44
N ASP A 138 -14.44 4.70 -29.17
CA ASP A 138 -14.04 5.98 -29.75
C ASP A 138 -13.81 7.03 -28.67
N ALA A 139 -14.65 7.11 -27.65
CA ALA A 139 -14.48 8.01 -26.52
C ALA A 139 -13.19 7.73 -25.77
N LEU A 140 -12.90 6.46 -25.42
CA LEU A 140 -11.70 6.08 -24.69
C LEU A 140 -10.43 6.40 -25.47
N TYR A 141 -10.41 6.09 -26.77
CA TYR A 141 -9.25 6.42 -27.61
C TYR A 141 -9.03 7.93 -27.71
N ASN A 142 -10.09 8.71 -27.94
CA ASN A 142 -9.97 10.17 -28.07
C ASN A 142 -9.40 10.80 -26.79
N VAL A 143 -9.83 10.35 -25.61
CA VAL A 143 -9.29 10.81 -24.32
C VAL A 143 -7.83 10.38 -24.15
N PHE A 144 -7.49 9.15 -24.53
CA PHE A 144 -6.12 8.67 -24.52
C PHE A 144 -5.21 9.46 -25.44
N ASP A 145 -5.60 9.68 -26.69
CA ASP A 145 -4.79 10.43 -27.66
C ASP A 145 -4.62 11.91 -27.27
N ALA A 146 -5.69 12.54 -26.74
CA ALA A 146 -5.61 13.90 -26.19
C ALA A 146 -4.57 13.98 -25.05
N LEU A 147 -4.61 13.06 -24.08
CA LEU A 147 -3.63 13.02 -22.99
C LEU A 147 -2.21 12.78 -23.51
N MET A 148 -2.03 11.87 -24.47
CA MET A 148 -0.71 11.61 -25.07
C MET A 148 -0.21 12.81 -25.88
N SER A 149 -1.11 13.55 -26.53
CA SER A 149 -0.80 14.80 -27.21
C SER A 149 -0.31 15.89 -26.23
N ASP A 150 -0.97 16.05 -25.10
CA ASP A 150 -0.53 16.98 -24.05
C ASP A 150 0.88 16.62 -23.55
N VAL A 151 1.13 15.34 -23.30
CA VAL A 151 2.44 14.85 -22.87
C VAL A 151 3.52 15.09 -23.94
N ARG A 152 3.22 14.86 -25.25
CA ARG A 152 4.16 15.15 -26.36
C ARG A 152 4.50 16.63 -26.44
N ASN A 153 3.54 17.48 -26.14
CA ASN A 153 3.69 18.95 -26.18
C ASN A 153 4.24 19.53 -24.86
N GLY A 154 4.52 18.71 -23.86
CA GLY A 154 5.03 19.15 -22.55
C GLY A 154 3.99 19.91 -21.74
N ILE A 155 2.70 19.71 -22.00
CA ILE A 155 1.58 20.33 -21.28
C ILE A 155 1.26 19.45 -20.07
N TYR A 156 1.50 19.97 -18.87
CA TYR A 156 1.27 19.27 -17.62
C TYR A 156 0.44 20.11 -16.67
N HIS A 157 -0.42 19.45 -15.92
CA HIS A 157 -1.24 20.02 -14.86
C HIS A 157 -1.05 19.17 -13.58
N PRO A 158 0.07 19.37 -12.87
CA PRO A 158 0.37 18.57 -11.69
C PRO A 158 -0.71 18.75 -10.64
N ASP A 159 -1.26 17.65 -10.16
CA ASP A 159 -2.40 17.60 -9.28
C ASP A 159 -2.21 16.62 -8.14
N MET A 160 -2.56 17.03 -6.92
CA MET A 160 -2.50 16.22 -5.71
C MET A 160 -3.90 16.04 -5.14
N VAL A 161 -4.28 14.79 -4.94
CA VAL A 161 -5.54 14.40 -4.31
C VAL A 161 -5.33 14.17 -2.82
N THR A 162 -6.27 14.67 -2.01
CA THR A 162 -6.28 14.43 -0.56
C THR A 162 -7.54 13.69 -0.14
N ASP A 163 -7.37 12.73 0.76
CA ASP A 163 -8.46 12.06 1.46
C ASP A 163 -8.38 12.38 2.95
N ASN A 164 -9.46 12.98 3.49
CA ASN A 164 -9.52 13.42 4.90
C ASN A 164 -8.30 14.29 5.32
N GLY A 165 -7.79 15.12 4.41
CA GLY A 165 -6.64 15.99 4.66
C GLY A 165 -5.28 15.30 4.62
N VAL A 166 -5.24 14.03 4.20
CA VAL A 166 -4.00 13.28 3.98
C VAL A 166 -3.78 13.07 2.48
N PRO A 167 -2.57 13.27 1.95
CA PRO A 167 -2.27 12.99 0.55
C PRO A 167 -2.53 11.52 0.20
N ALA A 168 -3.41 11.29 -0.77
CA ALA A 168 -3.79 9.97 -1.25
C ALA A 168 -3.09 9.61 -2.55
N GLU A 169 -3.24 10.45 -3.57
CA GLU A 169 -2.68 10.26 -4.91
C GLU A 169 -2.07 11.54 -5.46
N PHE A 170 -1.23 11.42 -6.49
CA PHE A 170 -0.75 12.55 -7.27
C PHE A 170 -0.44 12.15 -8.71
N ALA A 171 -0.53 13.12 -9.62
CA ALA A 171 -0.17 12.92 -11.02
C ALA A 171 0.44 14.19 -11.62
N ALA A 172 1.10 14.05 -12.78
CA ALA A 172 1.55 15.17 -13.59
C ALA A 172 0.43 15.78 -14.44
N VAL A 173 -0.76 15.20 -14.38
CA VAL A 173 -1.98 15.60 -15.09
C VAL A 173 -3.12 15.73 -14.10
N LYS A 174 -4.13 16.52 -14.43
CA LYS A 174 -5.29 16.69 -13.58
C LYS A 174 -6.05 15.39 -13.39
N LEU A 175 -6.45 15.10 -12.15
CA LEU A 175 -7.22 13.91 -11.76
C LEU A 175 -8.68 14.30 -11.53
N SER A 176 -9.45 14.45 -12.62
CA SER A 176 -10.82 14.93 -12.59
C SER A 176 -11.84 13.95 -11.99
N MET A 177 -11.44 12.70 -11.75
CA MET A 177 -12.27 11.70 -11.06
C MET A 177 -12.39 11.94 -9.55
N TYR A 178 -11.62 12.86 -8.98
CA TYR A 178 -11.66 13.19 -7.55
C TYR A 178 -12.18 14.61 -7.32
N ASP A 179 -12.92 14.81 -6.23
CA ASP A 179 -13.44 16.13 -5.85
C ASP A 179 -12.43 16.98 -5.08
N ASN A 180 -11.60 16.33 -4.24
CA ASN A 180 -10.64 17.01 -3.34
C ASN A 180 -9.24 16.98 -3.94
N HIS A 181 -8.93 17.93 -4.79
CA HIS A 181 -7.63 18.04 -5.44
C HIS A 181 -7.02 19.44 -5.29
N THR A 182 -5.71 19.53 -5.45
CA THR A 182 -4.91 20.76 -5.36
C THR A 182 -3.96 20.81 -6.55
N ASP A 183 -4.10 21.85 -7.38
CA ASP A 183 -3.23 22.10 -8.53
C ASP A 183 -1.87 22.66 -8.09
N TYR A 184 -0.81 22.28 -8.82
CA TYR A 184 0.56 22.74 -8.61
C TYR A 184 1.19 23.25 -9.90
N ASP A 185 2.03 24.28 -9.77
CA ASP A 185 2.79 24.84 -10.89
C ASP A 185 3.94 23.91 -11.34
N SER A 186 4.38 23.01 -10.47
CA SER A 186 5.52 22.13 -10.71
C SER A 186 5.33 20.78 -10.06
N ILE A 187 5.59 19.72 -10.83
CA ILE A 187 5.57 18.33 -10.34
C ILE A 187 6.63 18.10 -9.24
N SER A 188 7.78 18.77 -9.32
CA SER A 188 8.81 18.66 -8.30
C SER A 188 8.34 19.20 -6.95
N ARG A 189 7.64 20.34 -6.95
CA ARG A 189 7.08 20.92 -5.74
C ARG A 189 5.97 20.05 -5.18
N LEU A 190 5.09 19.54 -6.04
CA LEU A 190 4.05 18.60 -5.68
C LEU A 190 4.62 17.37 -4.97
N ILE A 191 5.64 16.72 -5.56
CA ILE A 191 6.28 15.54 -4.98
C ILE A 191 6.86 15.83 -3.59
N ILE A 192 7.54 16.96 -3.42
CA ILE A 192 8.11 17.37 -2.12
C ILE A 192 6.97 17.52 -1.09
N ASP A 193 5.92 18.21 -1.44
CA ASP A 193 4.80 18.47 -0.51
C ASP A 193 4.01 17.20 -0.22
N TYR A 194 3.78 16.34 -1.22
CA TYR A 194 3.12 15.04 -1.05
C TYR A 194 3.85 14.17 -0.03
N TYR A 195 5.15 13.95 -0.23
CA TYR A 195 5.92 13.07 0.66
C TYR A 195 6.13 13.68 2.04
N ARG A 196 6.29 15.01 2.14
CA ARG A 196 6.36 15.71 3.43
C ARG A 196 5.08 15.52 4.24
N GLN A 197 3.92 15.77 3.65
CA GLN A 197 2.63 15.63 4.32
C GLN A 197 2.36 14.16 4.69
N LYS A 198 2.67 13.23 3.80
CA LYS A 198 2.53 11.80 4.03
C LYS A 198 3.43 11.31 5.17
N GLU A 199 4.66 11.80 5.26
CA GLU A 199 5.56 11.49 6.37
C GLU A 199 5.01 12.01 7.71
N ILE A 200 4.51 13.24 7.75
CA ILE A 200 3.89 13.83 8.95
C ILE A 200 2.69 12.98 9.38
N ALA A 201 1.78 12.65 8.45
CA ALA A 201 0.62 11.83 8.74
C ALA A 201 1.01 10.43 9.25
N THR A 202 2.02 9.81 8.66
CA THR A 202 2.54 8.50 9.09
C THR A 202 3.13 8.58 10.50
N ARG A 203 3.92 9.60 10.80
CA ARG A 203 4.49 9.82 12.15
C ARG A 203 3.40 10.03 13.21
N ILE A 204 2.37 10.84 12.89
CA ILE A 204 1.23 11.05 13.78
C ILE A 204 0.49 9.72 14.00
N HIS A 205 0.24 8.96 12.96
CA HIS A 205 -0.41 7.65 13.06
C HIS A 205 0.39 6.68 13.94
N GLN A 206 1.70 6.55 13.72
CA GLN A 206 2.58 5.67 14.52
C GLN A 206 2.56 6.05 16.00
N LYS A 207 2.70 7.35 16.32
CA LYS A 207 2.64 7.82 17.70
C LYS A 207 1.26 7.61 18.32
N SER A 208 0.18 7.78 17.57
CA SER A 208 -1.18 7.56 18.05
C SER A 208 -1.49 6.09 18.33
N VAL A 209 -0.91 5.16 17.57
CA VAL A 209 -1.06 3.71 17.80
C VAL A 209 -0.53 3.30 19.17
N ASP A 210 0.66 3.79 19.56
CA ASP A 210 1.25 3.49 20.85
C ASP A 210 0.41 4.04 22.01
N ILE A 211 -0.06 5.27 21.88
CA ILE A 211 -0.93 5.88 22.89
C ILE A 211 -2.26 5.12 22.99
N ARG A 212 -2.89 4.79 21.88
CA ARG A 212 -4.12 3.99 21.87
C ARG A 212 -3.93 2.64 22.54
N ARG A 213 -2.82 1.94 22.25
CA ARG A 213 -2.51 0.65 22.89
C ARG A 213 -2.41 0.78 24.41
N ILE A 214 -1.72 1.81 24.90
CA ILE A 214 -1.59 2.08 26.34
C ILE A 214 -2.96 2.34 26.96
N VAL A 215 -3.75 3.26 26.36
CA VAL A 215 -5.08 3.63 26.85
C VAL A 215 -6.01 2.41 26.85
N THR A 216 -6.06 1.64 25.76
CA THR A 216 -6.90 0.43 25.68
C THR A 216 -6.51 -0.59 26.75
N THR A 217 -5.21 -0.82 26.97
CA THR A 217 -4.73 -1.73 28.00
C THR A 217 -5.17 -1.29 29.41
N HIS A 218 -5.08 0.01 29.71
CA HIS A 218 -5.53 0.55 31.00
C HIS A 218 -7.06 0.45 31.14
N LEU A 219 -7.80 0.72 30.08
CA LEU A 219 -9.26 0.63 30.07
C LEU A 219 -9.73 -0.81 30.31
N GLU A 220 -9.14 -1.79 29.63
CA GLU A 220 -9.45 -3.21 29.86
C GLU A 220 -9.14 -3.65 31.28
N ARG A 221 -8.02 -3.19 31.86
CA ARG A 221 -7.71 -3.46 33.27
C ARG A 221 -8.71 -2.83 34.22
N ALA A 222 -9.17 -1.61 33.93
CA ALA A 222 -10.19 -0.94 34.73
C ALA A 222 -11.54 -1.69 34.69
N TYR A 223 -11.96 -2.13 33.49
CA TYR A 223 -13.19 -2.94 33.36
C TYR A 223 -13.10 -4.28 34.09
N LYS A 224 -11.98 -5.00 33.99
CA LYS A 224 -11.78 -6.23 34.76
C LYS A 224 -11.83 -6.00 36.27
N LYS A 225 -11.24 -4.89 36.75
CA LYS A 225 -11.30 -4.53 38.16
C LYS A 225 -12.71 -4.20 38.61
N LEU A 226 -13.48 -3.48 37.78
CA LEU A 226 -14.89 -3.17 38.04
C LEU A 226 -15.73 -4.43 38.15
N ASP A 227 -15.63 -5.38 37.22
CA ASP A 227 -16.34 -6.65 37.23
C ASP A 227 -16.03 -7.48 38.50
N ILE A 228 -14.76 -7.51 38.94
CA ILE A 228 -14.38 -8.16 40.19
C ILE A 228 -15.04 -7.48 41.39
N GLN A 229 -15.03 -6.13 41.43
CA GLN A 229 -15.60 -5.38 42.50
C GLN A 229 -17.14 -5.55 42.57
N GLU A 230 -17.85 -5.55 41.46
CA GLU A 230 -19.25 -5.82 41.38
C GLU A 230 -19.62 -7.24 41.87
N LYS A 231 -18.80 -8.24 41.52
CA LYS A 231 -18.96 -9.62 42.05
C LYS A 231 -18.74 -9.66 43.55
N GLN A 232 -17.72 -8.97 44.06
CA GLN A 232 -17.47 -8.88 45.50
C GLN A 232 -18.64 -8.22 46.27
N ILE A 233 -19.24 -7.17 45.71
CA ILE A 233 -20.42 -6.52 46.30
C ILE A 233 -21.58 -7.51 46.38
N LYS A 234 -21.89 -8.21 45.26
CA LYS A 234 -22.94 -9.23 45.23
C LYS A 234 -22.72 -10.38 46.24
N ASP A 235 -21.43 -10.78 46.39
CA ASP A 235 -21.07 -11.82 47.36
C ASP A 235 -21.17 -11.30 48.82
N THR A 236 -20.96 -9.98 49.04
CA THR A 236 -21.16 -9.36 50.34
C THR A 236 -22.63 -9.30 50.73
N GLU A 237 -23.56 -9.04 49.80
CA GLU A 237 -25.00 -9.12 50.03
C GLU A 237 -25.41 -10.54 50.45
N LYS A 238 -24.85 -11.57 49.83
CA LYS A 238 -25.07 -12.97 50.24
C LYS A 238 -24.50 -13.24 51.63
N LYS A 239 -23.39 -12.63 52.00
CA LYS A 239 -22.74 -12.79 53.31
C LYS A 239 -23.67 -12.33 54.44
N ASP A 240 -24.40 -11.22 54.28
CA ASP A 240 -25.35 -10.74 55.26
C ASP A 240 -26.50 -11.73 55.43
N LYS A 241 -26.99 -12.34 54.36
CA LYS A 241 -27.96 -13.41 54.41
C LYS A 241 -27.47 -14.62 55.22
N TYR A 242 -26.25 -15.05 55.00
CA TYR A 242 -25.67 -16.16 55.75
C TYR A 242 -25.39 -15.81 57.21
N ARG A 243 -25.03 -14.54 57.50
CA ARG A 243 -24.92 -14.06 58.87
C ARG A 243 -26.24 -14.18 59.62
N ILE A 244 -27.33 -13.68 59.02
CA ILE A 244 -28.69 -13.79 59.58
C ILE A 244 -29.06 -15.26 59.82
N TYR A 245 -28.77 -16.13 58.86
CA TYR A 245 -29.03 -17.57 59.04
C TYR A 245 -28.19 -18.17 60.18
N GLY A 246 -26.95 -17.78 60.33
CA GLY A 246 -26.10 -18.20 61.44
C GLY A 246 -26.62 -17.71 62.79
N GLU A 247 -27.06 -16.48 62.87
CA GLU A 247 -27.66 -15.89 64.07
C GLU A 247 -28.95 -16.63 64.46
N LEU A 248 -29.84 -16.87 63.46
CA LEU A 248 -31.05 -17.64 63.66
C LEU A 248 -30.78 -19.08 64.10
N LEU A 249 -29.85 -19.78 63.47
CA LEU A 249 -29.45 -21.13 63.86
C LEU A 249 -28.88 -21.15 65.27
N THR A 250 -28.15 -20.16 65.69
CA THR A 250 -27.59 -20.08 67.06
C THR A 250 -28.69 -19.81 68.08
N THR A 251 -29.60 -18.90 67.75
CA THR A 251 -30.72 -18.52 68.62
C THR A 251 -31.67 -19.69 68.85
N TYR A 252 -32.01 -20.46 67.83
CA TYR A 252 -32.95 -21.56 67.87
C TYR A 252 -32.27 -22.94 68.03
N ALA A 253 -30.98 -23.01 68.34
CA ALA A 253 -30.18 -24.25 68.40
C ALA A 253 -30.83 -25.33 69.30
N TYR A 254 -31.43 -24.90 70.40
CA TYR A 254 -32.12 -25.82 71.34
C TYR A 254 -33.47 -26.31 70.86
N SER A 255 -34.06 -25.65 69.87
CA SER A 255 -35.41 -25.99 69.36
C SER A 255 -35.31 -26.84 68.07
N ILE A 256 -34.12 -26.97 67.48
CA ILE A 256 -33.87 -27.70 66.24
C ILE A 256 -33.74 -29.20 66.57
N PRO A 257 -34.57 -30.09 66.04
CA PRO A 257 -34.42 -31.51 66.20
C PRO A 257 -33.14 -32.07 65.62
N ALA A 258 -32.46 -32.96 66.31
CA ALA A 258 -31.27 -33.56 65.81
C ALA A 258 -31.46 -34.28 64.46
N GLY A 259 -30.69 -33.97 63.44
CA GLY A 259 -30.78 -34.53 62.08
C GLY A 259 -31.74 -33.80 61.13
N SER A 260 -32.37 -32.65 61.52
CA SER A 260 -33.22 -31.84 60.66
C SER A 260 -32.39 -31.25 59.50
N LYS A 261 -32.94 -31.35 58.29
CA LYS A 261 -32.31 -30.72 57.06
C LYS A 261 -32.90 -29.34 56.81
N GLU A 262 -34.07 -29.03 57.34
CA GLU A 262 -34.79 -27.77 57.19
C GLU A 262 -35.39 -27.36 58.49
N TYR A 263 -35.43 -26.07 58.80
CA TYR A 263 -36.07 -25.49 59.98
C TYR A 263 -36.60 -24.11 59.69
N GLU A 264 -37.86 -23.83 59.99
CA GLU A 264 -38.43 -22.51 59.84
C GLU A 264 -38.28 -21.73 61.15
N ALA A 265 -37.65 -20.55 61.03
CA ALA A 265 -37.48 -19.65 62.17
C ALA A 265 -37.98 -18.24 61.83
N LEU A 266 -38.55 -17.58 62.81
CA LEU A 266 -39.03 -16.20 62.73
C LEU A 266 -37.73 -15.27 62.69
N ASN A 267 -37.63 -14.45 61.65
CA ASN A 267 -36.63 -13.41 61.58
C ASN A 267 -37.18 -12.10 62.14
N TYR A 268 -36.55 -11.54 63.17
CA TYR A 268 -37.00 -10.32 63.86
C TYR A 268 -36.46 -9.07 63.16
#